data_489ffe3bd515380e34ef4575b6570c96
#
_entry.id   489ffe3bd515380e34ef4575b6570c96
#
_cell.length_a   1.000
_cell.length_b   1.000
_cell.length_c   1.000
_cell.angle_alpha   90.00
_cell.angle_beta   90.00
_cell.angle_gamma   90.00
#
_symmetry.space_group_name_H-M   'P 1'
#
loop_
_entity.id
_entity.type
_entity.pdbx_description
1 polymer ?
#
loop_
_entity_poly.entity_id
_entity_poly.type
_entity_poly.pdbx_seq_one_letter_code
_entity_poly.pdbx_strand_id
1 'polypeptide(L)'
;MSDTTSANLDRRSLLKLGLGASLMLGTAGLTATLSGCSSSGPAGNMAVLRESDLPLLAALFPAAVGPHPAFSENSNAIELAIAQLDRSLQYSSPFVQSEVLNLLGMLSMPLTRGPLTGIWGDLAQASPEQLEAFLLRWRDSRFELLRKGHKSLLQLLHMAWYATPQSWAAVGYPGPPII
;
A
#
# COMPACT_ATOMS: atom_id res chain seq x y z
N MET A 1 -23.84 -51.60 -12.80
CA MET A 1 -22.59 -51.53 -13.57
C MET A 1 -22.38 -50.09 -13.92
N SER A 2 -21.54 -49.41 -13.14
CA SER A 2 -21.30 -47.98 -13.24
C SER A 2 -19.87 -47.81 -13.75
N ASP A 3 -19.73 -47.40 -15.03
CA ASP A 3 -18.45 -47.08 -15.65
C ASP A 3 -17.98 -45.72 -15.18
N THR A 4 -17.00 -45.71 -14.32
CA THR A 4 -16.21 -44.53 -13.96
C THR A 4 -15.11 -44.31 -15.01
N THR A 5 -15.39 -43.49 -15.98
CA THR A 5 -14.41 -43.04 -16.95
C THR A 5 -13.42 -42.07 -16.27
N SER A 6 -12.32 -42.61 -15.79
CA SER A 6 -11.17 -41.81 -15.31
C SER A 6 -10.52 -41.10 -16.53
N ALA A 7 -10.77 -39.81 -16.66
CA ALA A 7 -10.10 -38.98 -17.66
C ALA A 7 -8.61 -38.89 -17.29
N ASN A 8 -7.77 -39.64 -18.03
CA ASN A 8 -6.32 -39.47 -17.99
C ASN A 8 -5.97 -38.08 -18.59
N LEU A 9 -5.76 -37.13 -17.72
CA LEU A 9 -5.22 -35.81 -18.08
C LEU A 9 -3.75 -35.94 -18.40
N ASP A 10 -3.45 -36.24 -19.64
CA ASP A 10 -2.09 -36.32 -20.14
C ASP A 10 -1.48 -34.91 -20.21
N ARG A 11 -0.21 -34.76 -19.84
CA ARG A 11 0.54 -33.47 -19.85
C ARG A 11 0.44 -32.73 -21.18
N ARG A 12 0.30 -33.48 -22.29
CA ARG A 12 0.07 -32.92 -23.62
C ARG A 12 -1.31 -32.28 -23.77
N SER A 13 -2.32 -32.80 -23.10
CA SER A 13 -3.68 -32.22 -23.13
C SER A 13 -3.76 -30.93 -22.35
N LEU A 14 -3.03 -30.80 -21.23
CA LEU A 14 -2.90 -29.55 -20.46
C LEU A 14 -2.16 -28.46 -21.25
N LEU A 15 -1.11 -28.82 -21.98
CA LEU A 15 -0.39 -27.87 -22.85
C LEU A 15 -1.25 -27.38 -24.04
N LYS A 16 -2.07 -28.26 -24.63
CA LYS A 16 -3.00 -27.89 -25.70
C LYS A 16 -4.14 -26.98 -25.20
N LEU A 17 -4.63 -27.20 -23.98
CA LEU A 17 -5.62 -26.31 -23.34
C LEU A 17 -5.00 -24.93 -23.04
N GLY A 18 -3.75 -24.87 -22.57
CA GLY A 18 -3.04 -23.61 -22.34
C GLY A 18 -2.78 -22.81 -23.61
N LEU A 19 -2.40 -23.46 -24.71
CA LEU A 19 -2.19 -22.79 -26.01
C LEU A 19 -3.51 -22.34 -26.65
N GLY A 20 -4.59 -23.12 -26.50
CA GLY A 20 -5.92 -22.75 -27.02
C GLY A 20 -6.53 -21.53 -26.30
N ALA A 21 -6.34 -21.41 -24.98
CA ALA A 21 -6.82 -20.27 -24.22
C ALA A 21 -6.07 -18.97 -24.56
N SER A 22 -4.79 -19.06 -24.88
CA SER A 22 -3.99 -17.88 -25.27
C SER A 22 -4.38 -17.30 -26.65
N LEU A 23 -4.87 -18.12 -27.57
CA LEU A 23 -5.29 -17.67 -28.91
C LEU A 23 -6.69 -17.03 -28.92
N MET A 24 -7.57 -17.42 -27.97
CA MET A 24 -8.89 -16.81 -27.87
C MET A 24 -8.89 -15.42 -27.19
N LEU A 25 -7.86 -15.08 -26.40
CA LEU A 25 -7.70 -13.73 -25.83
C LEU A 25 -7.08 -12.73 -26.83
N GLY A 26 -6.52 -13.21 -27.94
CA GLY A 26 -5.82 -12.37 -28.92
C GLY A 26 -6.68 -11.73 -30.01
N THR A 27 -7.96 -12.12 -30.17
CA THR A 27 -8.80 -11.63 -31.28
C THR A 27 -10.04 -10.82 -30.88
N ALA A 28 -10.38 -10.76 -29.60
CA ALA A 28 -11.29 -9.73 -29.12
C ALA A 28 -10.44 -8.51 -28.79
N GLY A 29 -10.50 -7.51 -29.67
CA GLY A 29 -9.85 -6.21 -29.47
C GLY A 29 -10.35 -5.51 -28.22
N LEU A 30 -9.90 -5.99 -27.07
CA LEU A 30 -9.92 -5.27 -25.82
C LEU A 30 -8.68 -4.36 -25.84
N THR A 31 -8.78 -3.27 -26.60
CA THR A 31 -8.22 -2.01 -26.14
C THR A 31 -9.02 -1.60 -24.90
N ALA A 32 -9.02 -2.45 -23.88
CA ALA A 32 -9.14 -1.97 -22.54
C ALA A 32 -7.93 -1.03 -22.39
N THR A 33 -8.15 0.23 -22.69
CA THR A 33 -7.34 1.29 -22.14
C THR A 33 -7.35 1.02 -20.64
N LEU A 34 -6.30 0.37 -20.17
CA LEU A 34 -5.87 0.44 -18.78
C LEU A 34 -5.43 1.91 -18.59
N SER A 35 -6.41 2.80 -18.69
CA SER A 35 -6.33 4.19 -18.28
C SER A 35 -6.41 4.26 -16.74
N GLY A 36 -5.77 3.30 -16.10
CA GLY A 36 -5.17 3.45 -14.81
C GLY A 36 -3.76 3.95 -15.04
N CYS A 37 -3.61 5.06 -15.74
CA CYS A 37 -2.42 5.87 -15.64
C CYS A 37 -2.39 6.46 -14.23
N SER A 38 -2.06 5.66 -13.24
CA SER A 38 -1.29 6.18 -12.13
C SER A 38 -0.06 6.78 -12.81
N SER A 39 0.07 8.12 -12.78
CA SER A 39 1.28 8.80 -13.21
C SER A 39 2.43 8.03 -12.58
N SER A 40 3.24 7.37 -13.40
CA SER A 40 4.36 6.54 -12.91
C SER A 40 5.49 7.40 -12.32
N GLY A 41 5.34 8.73 -12.40
CA GLY A 41 6.26 9.70 -11.86
C GLY A 41 5.85 10.23 -10.48
N PRO A 42 6.78 10.92 -9.81
CA PRO A 42 6.52 11.59 -8.54
C PRO A 42 5.39 12.62 -8.63
N ALA A 43 4.65 12.81 -7.52
CA ALA A 43 3.57 13.77 -7.43
C ALA A 43 4.09 15.19 -7.29
N GLY A 44 3.60 16.13 -8.09
CA GLY A 44 3.83 17.57 -7.93
C GLY A 44 5.26 17.93 -7.50
N ASN A 45 5.44 18.29 -6.24
CA ASN A 45 6.74 18.65 -5.64
C ASN A 45 7.41 17.51 -4.85
N MET A 46 6.90 16.28 -4.94
CA MET A 46 7.50 15.10 -4.32
C MET A 46 8.67 14.58 -5.18
N ALA A 47 9.62 13.91 -4.52
CA ALA A 47 10.78 13.32 -5.19
C ALA A 47 10.56 11.85 -5.58
N VAL A 48 9.74 11.12 -4.83
CA VAL A 48 9.55 9.67 -4.96
C VAL A 48 8.08 9.27 -4.94
N LEU A 49 7.27 9.81 -4.00
CA LEU A 49 5.86 9.44 -3.83
C LEU A 49 5.01 9.89 -5.01
N ARG A 50 4.08 9.02 -5.43
CA ARG A 50 3.17 9.27 -6.55
C ARG A 50 1.89 9.95 -6.07
N GLU A 51 1.18 10.62 -6.98
CA GLU A 51 -0.12 11.24 -6.71
C GLU A 51 -1.12 10.28 -6.07
N SER A 52 -1.13 9.03 -6.53
CA SER A 52 -1.99 7.97 -5.99
C SER A 52 -1.65 7.53 -4.56
N ASP A 53 -0.43 7.81 -4.10
CA ASP A 53 0.03 7.38 -2.77
C ASP A 53 -0.39 8.38 -1.67
N LEU A 54 -0.60 9.64 -2.02
CA LEU A 54 -0.87 10.72 -1.05
C LEU A 54 -2.17 10.52 -0.27
N PRO A 55 -3.33 10.25 -0.90
CA PRO A 55 -4.58 10.03 -0.15
C PRO A 55 -4.53 8.79 0.74
N LEU A 56 -3.86 7.73 0.27
CA LEU A 56 -3.65 6.51 1.05
C LEU A 56 -2.82 6.80 2.31
N LEU A 57 -1.71 7.51 2.16
CA LEU A 57 -0.85 7.89 3.28
C LEU A 57 -1.57 8.83 4.26
N ALA A 58 -2.36 9.78 3.76
CA ALA A 58 -3.16 10.66 4.59
C ALA A 58 -4.14 9.90 5.49
N ALA A 59 -4.73 8.81 4.99
CA ALA A 59 -5.59 7.95 5.79
C ALA A 59 -4.80 7.05 6.77
N LEU A 60 -3.62 6.55 6.37
CA LEU A 60 -2.83 5.64 7.17
C LEU A 60 -2.10 6.31 8.34
N PHE A 61 -1.68 7.58 8.23
CA PHE A 61 -0.96 8.26 9.31
C PHE A 61 -1.75 8.31 10.62
N PRO A 62 -3.02 8.79 10.65
CA PRO A 62 -3.81 8.78 11.89
C PRO A 62 -4.06 7.36 12.43
N ALA A 63 -4.28 6.38 11.55
CA ALA A 63 -4.50 5.00 11.96
C ALA A 63 -3.23 4.35 12.57
N ALA A 64 -2.05 4.73 12.09
CA ALA A 64 -0.77 4.20 12.57
C ALA A 64 -0.30 4.88 13.87
N VAL A 65 -0.49 6.19 13.97
CA VAL A 65 -0.02 6.99 15.12
C VAL A 65 -1.03 6.95 16.28
N GLY A 66 -2.32 6.80 15.95
CA GLY A 66 -3.41 6.91 16.91
C GLY A 66 -3.89 8.35 17.14
N PRO A 67 -4.78 8.56 18.10
CA PRO A 67 -5.32 9.90 18.41
C PRO A 67 -4.20 10.87 18.80
N HIS A 68 -4.10 11.98 18.06
CA HIS A 68 -3.08 12.99 18.31
C HIS A 68 -3.65 14.41 18.12
N PRO A 69 -3.37 15.37 19.00
CA PRO A 69 -3.90 16.74 18.91
C PRO A 69 -3.55 17.46 17.59
N ALA A 70 -2.40 17.10 16.98
CA ALA A 70 -1.97 17.68 15.72
C ALA A 70 -2.76 17.20 14.50
N PHE A 71 -3.62 16.21 14.62
CA PHE A 71 -4.49 15.74 13.53
C PHE A 71 -5.84 16.46 13.49
N SER A 72 -5.92 17.68 14.04
CA SER A 72 -7.10 18.52 13.92
C SER A 72 -7.33 18.98 12.45
N GLU A 73 -8.59 19.29 12.10
CA GLU A 73 -9.02 19.61 10.74
C GLU A 73 -8.24 20.76 10.06
N ASN A 74 -7.69 21.69 10.83
CA ASN A 74 -6.93 22.83 10.32
C ASN A 74 -5.41 22.66 10.37
N SER A 75 -4.93 21.44 10.59
CA SER A 75 -3.51 21.15 10.72
C SER A 75 -2.93 20.65 9.41
N ASN A 76 -1.75 21.11 9.07
CA ASN A 76 -0.94 20.57 7.96
C ASN A 76 -0.02 19.42 8.42
N ALA A 77 -0.24 18.86 9.61
CA ALA A 77 0.67 17.88 10.21
C ALA A 77 0.83 16.61 9.37
N ILE A 78 -0.26 16.12 8.78
CA ILE A 78 -0.23 14.93 7.91
C ILE A 78 0.56 15.22 6.63
N GLU A 79 0.34 16.39 6.01
CA GLU A 79 1.07 16.81 4.81
C GLU A 79 2.58 16.90 5.07
N LEU A 80 2.95 17.47 6.23
CA LEU A 80 4.35 17.54 6.66
C LEU A 80 4.95 16.16 6.91
N ALA A 81 4.19 15.23 7.49
CA ALA A 81 4.62 13.86 7.69
C ALA A 81 4.82 13.13 6.35
N ILE A 82 3.92 13.32 5.38
CA ILE A 82 4.07 12.78 4.01
C ILE A 82 5.29 13.37 3.34
N ALA A 83 5.51 14.68 3.41
CA ALA A 83 6.68 15.34 2.86
C ALA A 83 7.99 14.84 3.51
N GLN A 84 7.96 14.57 4.82
CA GLN A 84 9.11 13.99 5.52
C GLN A 84 9.37 12.54 5.11
N LEU A 85 8.31 11.76 4.86
CA LEU A 85 8.42 10.43 4.30
C LEU A 85 9.08 10.46 2.93
N ASP A 86 8.60 11.31 2.03
CA ASP A 86 9.15 11.48 0.68
C ASP A 86 10.63 11.86 0.72
N ARG A 87 10.98 12.83 1.58
CA ARG A 87 12.38 13.22 1.78
C ARG A 87 13.24 12.05 2.25
N SER A 88 12.75 11.23 3.19
CA SER A 88 13.47 10.07 3.69
C SER A 88 13.68 9.02 2.59
N LEU A 89 12.66 8.84 1.73
CA LEU A 89 12.75 7.95 0.57
C LEU A 89 13.75 8.48 -0.47
N GLN A 90 13.79 9.78 -0.72
CA GLN A 90 14.73 10.40 -1.67
C GLN A 90 16.18 10.04 -1.36
N TYR A 91 16.55 9.96 -0.08
CA TYR A 91 17.89 9.58 0.38
C TYR A 91 18.08 8.08 0.60
N SER A 92 17.06 7.27 0.32
CA SER A 92 17.13 5.82 0.40
C SER A 92 17.69 5.20 -0.88
N SER A 93 18.11 3.94 -0.81
CA SER A 93 18.52 3.22 -2.02
C SER A 93 17.35 3.02 -2.99
N PRO A 94 17.60 2.93 -4.31
CA PRO A 94 16.56 2.65 -5.30
C PRO A 94 15.77 1.36 -5.00
N PHE A 95 16.41 0.39 -4.38
CA PHE A 95 15.75 -0.85 -3.94
C PHE A 95 14.68 -0.54 -2.88
N VAL A 96 15.02 0.23 -1.83
CA VAL A 96 14.06 0.60 -0.78
C VAL A 96 12.92 1.44 -1.34
N GLN A 97 13.21 2.40 -2.23
CA GLN A 97 12.19 3.19 -2.91
C GLN A 97 11.19 2.28 -3.65
N SER A 98 11.69 1.33 -4.44
CA SER A 98 10.85 0.41 -5.20
C SER A 98 9.99 -0.48 -4.30
N GLU A 99 10.54 -0.99 -3.20
CA GLU A 99 9.80 -1.82 -2.25
C GLU A 99 8.65 -1.05 -1.57
N VAL A 100 8.90 0.19 -1.16
CA VAL A 100 7.86 1.05 -0.57
C VAL A 100 6.78 1.38 -1.60
N LEU A 101 7.17 1.77 -2.82
CA LEU A 101 6.21 2.06 -3.89
C LEU A 101 5.40 0.83 -4.30
N ASN A 102 6.00 -0.36 -4.28
CA ASN A 102 5.30 -1.62 -4.52
C ASN A 102 4.30 -1.93 -3.41
N LEU A 103 4.68 -1.74 -2.15
CA LEU A 103 3.78 -1.92 -1.01
C LEU A 103 2.58 -0.97 -1.11
N LEU A 104 2.80 0.32 -1.33
CA LEU A 104 1.73 1.31 -1.49
C LEU A 104 0.85 0.98 -2.71
N GLY A 105 1.48 0.56 -3.83
CA GLY A 105 0.76 0.11 -5.01
C GLY A 105 -0.16 -1.08 -4.76
N MET A 106 0.31 -2.10 -4.03
CA MET A 106 -0.53 -3.25 -3.66
C MET A 106 -1.71 -2.86 -2.77
N LEU A 107 -1.54 -1.88 -1.89
CA LEU A 107 -2.61 -1.35 -1.04
C LEU A 107 -3.61 -0.48 -1.82
N SER A 108 -3.17 0.18 -2.88
CA SER A 108 -4.02 1.03 -3.73
C SER A 108 -4.81 0.23 -4.77
N MET A 109 -4.26 -0.89 -5.28
CA MET A 109 -4.89 -1.68 -6.35
C MET A 109 -6.13 -2.44 -5.83
N PRO A 110 -7.32 -2.30 -6.49
CA PRO A 110 -8.54 -2.96 -6.06
C PRO A 110 -8.43 -4.49 -5.98
N LEU A 111 -7.68 -5.10 -6.91
CA LEU A 111 -7.53 -6.56 -7.00
C LEU A 111 -6.75 -7.16 -5.83
N THR A 112 -5.73 -6.46 -5.35
CA THR A 112 -4.85 -6.92 -4.25
C THR A 112 -5.29 -6.40 -2.89
N ARG A 113 -5.85 -5.21 -2.83
CA ARG A 113 -6.28 -4.52 -1.62
C ARG A 113 -7.28 -5.35 -0.80
N GLY A 114 -8.39 -5.78 -1.41
CA GLY A 114 -9.43 -6.54 -0.72
C GLY A 114 -8.90 -7.78 0.00
N PRO A 115 -8.22 -8.71 -0.69
CA PRO A 115 -7.62 -9.89 -0.06
C PRO A 115 -6.58 -9.56 1.02
N LEU A 116 -5.76 -8.53 0.81
CA LEU A 116 -4.69 -8.15 1.73
C LEU A 116 -5.21 -7.46 2.98
N THR A 117 -6.11 -6.48 2.82
CA THR A 117 -6.54 -5.60 3.92
C THR A 117 -7.89 -5.99 4.51
N GLY A 118 -8.75 -6.66 3.74
CA GLY A 118 -10.16 -6.88 4.07
C GLY A 118 -11.06 -5.70 3.69
N ILE A 119 -10.49 -4.63 3.10
CA ILE A 119 -11.21 -3.43 2.66
C ILE A 119 -11.34 -3.46 1.14
N TRP A 120 -12.57 -3.60 0.64
CA TRP A 120 -12.85 -3.70 -0.79
C TRP A 120 -13.05 -2.34 -1.48
N GLY A 121 -13.45 -1.32 -0.69
CA GLY A 121 -13.52 0.07 -1.12
C GLY A 121 -12.15 0.74 -1.20
N ASP A 122 -12.10 2.03 -1.49
CA ASP A 122 -10.84 2.78 -1.47
C ASP A 122 -10.31 2.92 -0.03
N LEU A 123 -9.04 2.58 0.20
CA LEU A 123 -8.42 2.72 1.51
C LEU A 123 -8.36 4.18 1.98
N ALA A 124 -8.20 5.10 1.05
CA ALA A 124 -8.20 6.53 1.35
C ALA A 124 -9.56 7.02 1.88
N GLN A 125 -10.63 6.28 1.62
CA GLN A 125 -12.00 6.57 2.09
C GLN A 125 -12.45 5.63 3.21
N ALA A 126 -11.56 4.74 3.69
CA ALA A 126 -11.89 3.80 4.76
C ALA A 126 -12.05 4.53 6.09
N SER A 127 -12.98 4.03 6.93
CA SER A 127 -13.13 4.59 8.27
C SER A 127 -11.91 4.29 9.16
N PRO A 128 -11.67 5.07 10.21
CA PRO A 128 -10.59 4.81 11.17
C PRO A 128 -10.63 3.38 11.73
N GLU A 129 -11.84 2.86 12.03
CA GLU A 129 -12.03 1.52 12.58
C GLU A 129 -11.66 0.43 11.55
N GLN A 130 -11.95 0.67 10.26
CA GLN A 130 -11.57 -0.24 9.19
C GLN A 130 -10.05 -0.29 9.01
N LEU A 131 -9.37 0.86 9.08
CA LEU A 131 -7.93 0.95 8.99
C LEU A 131 -7.24 0.30 10.20
N GLU A 132 -7.76 0.52 11.40
CA GLU A 132 -7.27 -0.14 12.61
C GLU A 132 -7.44 -1.66 12.51
N ALA A 133 -8.62 -2.14 12.12
CA ALA A 133 -8.88 -3.57 11.92
C ALA A 133 -7.95 -4.19 10.87
N PHE A 134 -7.63 -3.47 9.80
CA PHE A 134 -6.64 -3.88 8.81
C PHE A 134 -5.24 -4.04 9.44
N LEU A 135 -4.77 -3.05 10.18
CA LEU A 135 -3.45 -3.09 10.82
C LEU A 135 -3.37 -4.23 11.85
N LEU A 136 -4.42 -4.41 12.67
CA LEU A 136 -4.51 -5.52 13.61
C LEU A 136 -4.50 -6.89 12.91
N ARG A 137 -5.25 -7.02 11.81
CA ARG A 137 -5.28 -8.24 10.99
C ARG A 137 -3.88 -8.62 10.47
N TRP A 138 -3.09 -7.65 10.06
CA TRP A 138 -1.73 -7.91 9.62
C TRP A 138 -0.81 -8.27 10.77
N ARG A 139 -0.91 -7.56 11.89
CA ARG A 139 -0.16 -7.83 13.11
C ARG A 139 -0.34 -9.27 13.61
N ASP A 140 -1.60 -9.72 13.65
CA ASP A 140 -1.98 -11.00 14.24
C ASP A 140 -2.08 -12.13 13.20
N SER A 141 -1.62 -11.89 11.97
CA SER A 141 -1.67 -12.85 10.88
C SER A 141 -0.77 -14.07 11.14
N ARG A 142 -1.25 -15.25 10.74
CA ARG A 142 -0.43 -16.47 10.67
C ARG A 142 0.68 -16.39 9.61
N PHE A 143 0.52 -15.53 8.60
CA PHE A 143 1.49 -15.36 7.53
C PHE A 143 2.58 -14.38 7.96
N GLU A 144 3.83 -14.85 8.00
CA GLU A 144 4.99 -14.05 8.39
C GLU A 144 5.16 -12.80 7.51
N LEU A 145 4.86 -12.93 6.20
CA LEU A 145 4.95 -11.82 5.25
C LEU A 145 4.04 -10.64 5.67
N LEU A 146 2.80 -10.91 6.09
CA LEU A 146 1.88 -9.86 6.53
C LEU A 146 2.33 -9.21 7.84
N ARG A 147 2.87 -10.00 8.79
CA ARG A 147 3.45 -9.45 10.02
C ARG A 147 4.68 -8.57 9.74
N LYS A 148 5.54 -8.99 8.81
CA LYS A 148 6.66 -8.16 8.34
C LYS A 148 6.18 -6.89 7.66
N GLY A 149 5.18 -6.99 6.79
CA GLY A 149 4.55 -5.84 6.13
C GLY A 149 3.98 -4.85 7.14
N HIS A 150 3.25 -5.31 8.16
CA HIS A 150 2.76 -4.49 9.26
C HIS A 150 3.91 -3.72 9.95
N LYS A 151 4.95 -4.45 10.38
CA LYS A 151 6.09 -3.85 11.06
C LYS A 151 6.78 -2.80 10.20
N SER A 152 7.03 -3.09 8.93
CA SER A 152 7.70 -2.17 8.01
C SER A 152 6.85 -0.93 7.72
N LEU A 153 5.53 -1.12 7.51
CA LEU A 153 4.60 -0.02 7.28
C LEU A 153 4.55 0.92 8.50
N LEU A 154 4.35 0.39 9.70
CA LEU A 154 4.31 1.20 10.91
C LEU A 154 5.65 1.89 11.17
N GLN A 155 6.77 1.21 10.99
CA GLN A 155 8.10 1.80 11.18
C GLN A 155 8.29 2.97 10.21
N LEU A 156 7.91 2.82 8.94
CA LEU A 156 8.01 3.86 7.93
C LEU A 156 7.18 5.10 8.32
N LEU A 157 5.91 4.91 8.70
CA LEU A 157 5.01 6.00 9.08
C LEU A 157 5.47 6.67 10.38
N HIS A 158 5.85 5.90 11.40
CA HIS A 158 6.32 6.46 12.66
C HIS A 158 7.63 7.25 12.49
N MET A 159 8.60 6.74 11.73
CA MET A 159 9.83 7.48 11.46
C MET A 159 9.54 8.83 10.80
N ALA A 160 8.66 8.85 9.82
CA ALA A 160 8.26 10.09 9.16
C ALA A 160 7.52 11.04 10.12
N TRP A 161 6.59 10.51 10.93
CA TRP A 161 5.83 11.30 11.89
C TRP A 161 6.72 11.93 12.95
N TYR A 162 7.55 11.13 13.64
CA TYR A 162 8.41 11.62 14.72
C TYR A 162 9.58 12.49 14.24
N ALA A 163 9.83 12.57 12.95
CA ALA A 163 10.74 13.53 12.36
C ALA A 163 10.11 14.94 12.19
N THR A 164 8.80 15.10 12.45
CA THR A 164 8.10 16.38 12.35
C THR A 164 7.99 17.08 13.70
N PRO A 165 8.16 18.42 13.77
CA PRO A 165 8.02 19.18 15.03
C PRO A 165 6.64 19.02 15.70
N GLN A 166 5.59 18.77 14.91
CA GLN A 166 4.22 18.60 15.39
C GLN A 166 4.04 17.40 16.33
N SER A 167 4.90 16.38 16.19
CA SER A 167 4.89 15.20 17.06
C SER A 167 5.57 15.43 18.40
N TRP A 168 6.48 16.40 18.50
CA TRP A 168 7.39 16.53 19.63
C TRP A 168 6.72 17.02 20.91
N ALA A 169 5.81 17.98 20.80
CA ALA A 169 5.13 18.55 21.97
C ALA A 169 4.36 17.50 22.77
N ALA A 170 3.70 16.56 22.08
CA ALA A 170 2.91 15.51 22.72
C ALA A 170 3.77 14.47 23.47
N VAL A 171 5.03 14.29 23.06
CA VAL A 171 5.98 13.38 23.72
C VAL A 171 6.97 14.10 24.64
N GLY A 172 6.80 15.41 24.86
CA GLY A 172 7.67 16.21 25.72
C GLY A 172 9.11 16.39 25.20
N TYR A 173 9.30 16.21 23.88
CA TYR A 173 10.62 16.41 23.27
C TYR A 173 10.80 17.88 22.84
N PRO A 174 11.85 18.58 23.29
CA PRO A 174 12.04 20.00 22.98
C PRO A 174 12.56 20.28 21.56
N GLY A 175 12.86 19.26 20.80
CA GLY A 175 13.50 19.36 19.50
C GLY A 175 15.00 19.04 19.54
N PRO A 176 15.65 18.94 18.35
CA PRO A 176 17.08 18.74 18.25
C PRO A 176 17.83 19.96 18.82
N PRO A 177 19.00 19.77 19.46
CA PRO A 177 19.80 20.87 19.98
C PRO A 177 20.22 21.80 18.82
N ILE A 178 20.10 23.10 19.06
CA ILE A 178 20.62 24.11 18.14
C ILE A 178 22.14 24.18 18.38
N ILE A 179 22.90 23.77 17.40
CA ILE A 179 24.37 23.81 17.42
C ILE A 179 24.81 25.10 16.71
#